data_ee71fb3b1725e7f1fc01b660a1f813a9
#
_entry.id   ee71fb3b1725e7f1fc01b660a1f813a9
#
_cell.length_a   1.000
_cell.length_b   1.000
_cell.length_c   1.000
_cell.angle_alpha   90.00
_cell.angle_beta   90.00
_cell.angle_gamma   90.00
#
_symmetry.space_group_name_H-M   'P 1'
#
loop_
_entity.id
_entity.type
_entity.pdbx_description
1 polymer ?
#
loop_
_entity_poly.entity_id
_entity_poly.type
_entity_poly.pdbx_seq_one_letter_code
_entity_poly.pdbx_strand_id
1 'polypeptide(L)'
;KKSSYYASFSYNDTQGIIQASGQQRFTGRINLDTQLFKWLKVGYKGSYTWRNNDVNKTSIGGTAYYSAAQYLSPLIKPNDNYNPLHNGGQRINTPRALVDLDTYYHDRHSMNHSFVADIEPVKNLHIKSVFSYYMYNRHTFRYYPGTRPAKTEAQGGDAYRYESKEQSFSSETTVGYKWKSKSGHAIDVLGGFSAYSFGSHAFSLSGS
;
A
#
# COMPACT_ATOMS: atom_id res chain seq x y z
N LYS A 1 5.88 -35.01 -15.15
CA LYS A 1 6.00 -33.81 -14.29
C LYS A 1 4.64 -33.15 -14.23
N LYS A 2 4.12 -32.90 -13.03
CA LYS A 2 2.88 -32.14 -12.85
C LYS A 2 3.27 -30.72 -12.46
N SER A 3 2.92 -29.77 -13.33
CA SER A 3 3.11 -28.33 -13.05
C SER A 3 1.77 -27.63 -13.21
N SER A 4 1.52 -26.66 -12.36
CA SER A 4 0.40 -25.74 -12.48
C SER A 4 0.90 -24.32 -12.44
N TYR A 5 0.24 -23.46 -13.18
CA TYR A 5 0.55 -22.05 -13.21
C TYR A 5 -0.76 -21.25 -13.22
N TYR A 6 -0.69 -20.09 -12.62
CA TYR A 6 -1.77 -19.12 -12.63
C TYR A 6 -1.17 -17.74 -12.76
N ALA A 7 -1.72 -16.94 -13.65
CA ALA A 7 -1.38 -15.53 -13.78
C ALA A 7 -2.66 -14.71 -13.86
N SER A 8 -2.69 -13.56 -13.20
CA SER A 8 -3.80 -12.61 -13.29
C SER A 8 -3.31 -11.18 -13.27
N PHE A 9 -4.01 -10.32 -14.00
CA PHE A 9 -3.81 -8.89 -14.04
C PHE A 9 -5.15 -8.21 -13.81
N SER A 10 -5.14 -7.15 -13.01
CA SER A 10 -6.32 -6.35 -12.73
C SER A 10 -5.92 -4.88 -12.77
N TYR A 11 -6.71 -4.08 -13.46
CA TYR A 11 -6.66 -2.63 -13.40
C TYR A 11 -7.99 -2.11 -12.92
N ASN A 12 -7.96 -1.16 -12.00
CA ASN A 12 -9.13 -0.49 -11.48
C ASN A 12 -8.86 1.01 -11.47
N ASP A 13 -9.80 1.78 -12.02
CA ASP A 13 -9.81 3.24 -11.97
C ASP A 13 -11.14 3.65 -11.35
N THR A 14 -11.05 4.35 -10.21
CA THR A 14 -12.20 4.75 -9.44
C THR A 14 -12.16 6.25 -9.24
N GLN A 15 -13.20 6.95 -9.66
CA GLN A 15 -13.40 8.35 -9.36
C GLN A 15 -14.21 8.49 -8.08
N GLY A 16 -13.78 9.40 -7.21
CA GLY A 16 -14.55 9.74 -6.01
C GLY A 16 -15.72 10.67 -6.32
N ILE A 17 -16.64 10.79 -5.39
CA ILE A 17 -17.78 11.72 -5.48
C ILE A 17 -17.36 13.19 -5.34
N ILE A 18 -16.18 13.44 -4.77
CA ILE A 18 -15.61 14.77 -4.68
C ILE A 18 -14.70 14.97 -5.88
N GLN A 19 -14.81 16.14 -6.52
CA GLN A 19 -13.96 16.53 -7.64
C GLN A 19 -12.48 16.40 -7.28
N ALA A 20 -11.64 15.95 -8.22
CA ALA A 20 -10.21 15.68 -8.04
C ALA A 20 -9.89 14.67 -6.93
N SER A 21 -10.80 13.75 -6.66
CA SER A 21 -10.50 12.56 -5.85
C SER A 21 -10.65 11.30 -6.69
N GLY A 22 -9.68 10.40 -6.58
CA GLY A 22 -9.69 9.18 -7.36
C GLY A 22 -8.62 8.20 -6.92
N GLN A 23 -8.68 7.00 -7.45
CA GLN A 23 -7.69 5.96 -7.23
C GLN A 23 -7.51 5.13 -8.49
N GLN A 24 -6.28 5.00 -8.90
CA GLN A 24 -5.85 4.03 -9.91
C GLN A 24 -5.10 2.90 -9.22
N ARG A 25 -5.44 1.67 -9.57
CA ARG A 25 -4.80 0.49 -9.01
C ARG A 25 -4.53 -0.54 -10.08
N PHE A 26 -3.28 -0.96 -10.18
CA PHE A 26 -2.86 -2.10 -10.96
C PHE A 26 -2.43 -3.23 -10.02
N THR A 27 -2.83 -4.47 -10.30
CA THR A 27 -2.40 -5.64 -9.56
C THR A 27 -2.03 -6.76 -10.52
N GLY A 28 -0.82 -7.28 -10.40
CA GLY A 28 -0.36 -8.49 -11.09
C GLY A 28 -0.08 -9.61 -10.08
N ARG A 29 -0.45 -10.85 -10.43
CA ARG A 29 -0.17 -12.04 -9.61
C ARG A 29 0.29 -13.19 -10.49
N ILE A 30 1.26 -13.94 -9.98
CA ILE A 30 1.77 -15.16 -10.60
C ILE A 30 1.91 -16.22 -9.52
N ASN A 31 1.36 -17.42 -9.77
CA ASN A 31 1.56 -18.58 -8.94
C ASN A 31 2.07 -19.72 -9.81
N LEU A 32 3.12 -20.36 -9.37
CA LEU A 32 3.77 -21.47 -10.06
C LEU A 32 3.98 -22.60 -9.06
N ASP A 33 3.51 -23.79 -9.37
CA ASP A 33 3.77 -24.98 -8.59
C ASP A 33 4.29 -26.07 -9.54
N THR A 34 5.37 -26.74 -9.18
CA THR A 34 5.91 -27.80 -10.00
C THR A 34 6.54 -28.90 -9.16
N GLN A 35 6.33 -30.12 -9.57
CA GLN A 35 7.02 -31.28 -9.02
C GLN A 35 8.30 -31.53 -9.82
N LEU A 36 9.44 -31.12 -9.23
CA LEU A 36 10.74 -31.28 -9.88
C LEU A 36 11.19 -32.74 -9.86
N PHE A 37 11.08 -33.38 -8.69
CA PHE A 37 11.40 -34.78 -8.46
C PHE A 37 10.25 -35.48 -7.73
N LYS A 38 10.26 -36.78 -7.63
CA LYS A 38 9.23 -37.52 -6.89
C LYS A 38 9.16 -37.08 -5.41
N TRP A 39 10.28 -36.66 -4.87
CA TRP A 39 10.46 -36.25 -3.47
C TRP A 39 10.51 -34.73 -3.26
N LEU A 40 10.45 -33.89 -4.33
CA LEU A 40 10.55 -32.44 -4.24
C LEU A 40 9.48 -31.75 -5.08
N LYS A 41 8.62 -31.01 -4.41
CA LYS A 41 7.72 -30.04 -5.01
C LYS A 41 8.16 -28.63 -4.64
N VAL A 42 8.19 -27.72 -5.59
CA VAL A 42 8.50 -26.31 -5.38
C VAL A 42 7.35 -25.44 -5.86
N GLY A 43 7.13 -24.36 -5.14
CA GLY A 43 6.13 -23.37 -5.46
C GLY A 43 6.70 -21.96 -5.39
N TYR A 44 6.17 -21.09 -6.23
CA TYR A 44 6.41 -19.66 -6.17
C TYR A 44 5.09 -18.92 -6.27
N LYS A 45 4.90 -17.91 -5.41
CA LYS A 45 3.77 -16.99 -5.44
C LYS A 45 4.30 -15.57 -5.41
N GLY A 46 4.00 -14.82 -6.45
CA GLY A 46 4.39 -13.43 -6.57
C GLY A 46 3.18 -12.54 -6.77
N SER A 47 3.19 -11.37 -6.14
CA SER A 47 2.23 -10.32 -6.44
C SER A 47 2.90 -8.96 -6.39
N TYR A 48 2.44 -8.09 -7.29
CA TYR A 48 2.80 -6.69 -7.32
C TYR A 48 1.53 -5.87 -7.40
N THR A 49 1.44 -4.84 -6.58
CA THR A 49 0.35 -3.85 -6.63
C THR A 49 0.95 -2.46 -6.67
N TRP A 50 0.58 -1.72 -7.69
CA TRP A 50 0.75 -0.28 -7.77
C TRP A 50 -0.59 0.39 -7.50
N ARG A 51 -0.56 1.46 -6.70
CA ARG A 51 -1.72 2.28 -6.39
C ARG A 51 -1.32 3.74 -6.38
N ASN A 52 -1.94 4.50 -7.23
CA ASN A 52 -1.89 5.96 -7.18
C ASN A 52 -3.24 6.48 -6.68
N ASN A 53 -3.20 7.30 -5.66
CA ASN A 53 -4.37 7.97 -5.15
C ASN A 53 -4.17 9.47 -5.32
N ASP A 54 -5.01 10.10 -6.11
CA ASP A 54 -5.30 11.50 -5.93
C ASP A 54 -6.07 11.60 -4.62
N VAL A 55 -5.34 11.84 -3.56
CA VAL A 55 -5.93 11.87 -2.24
C VAL A 55 -6.86 13.05 -2.19
N ASN A 56 -8.04 12.74 -1.78
CA ASN A 56 -9.03 13.71 -1.45
C ASN A 56 -8.37 14.85 -0.65
N LYS A 57 -8.23 15.99 -1.26
CA LYS A 57 -7.63 17.22 -0.72
C LYS A 57 -8.34 17.72 0.55
N THR A 58 -9.33 16.95 1.04
CA THR A 58 -10.17 17.23 2.19
C THR A 58 -9.51 16.96 3.55
N SER A 59 -8.43 16.16 3.58
CA SER A 59 -7.82 15.73 4.86
C SER A 59 -6.60 16.52 5.28
N ILE A 60 -6.21 17.56 4.54
CA ILE A 60 -4.90 18.15 4.69
C ILE A 60 -4.95 19.48 5.41
N GLY A 61 -4.34 19.50 6.59
CA GLY A 61 -4.04 20.74 7.32
C GLY A 61 -5.24 21.43 7.97
N GLY A 62 -6.19 20.69 8.48
CA GLY A 62 -7.24 21.24 9.37
C GLY A 62 -8.36 22.01 8.71
N THR A 63 -8.21 22.38 7.42
CA THR A 63 -9.29 23.03 6.66
C THR A 63 -9.74 22.07 5.57
N ALA A 64 -10.43 21.05 6.00
CA ALA A 64 -11.00 20.07 5.10
C ALA A 64 -11.93 20.75 4.08
N TYR A 65 -11.98 20.20 2.88
CA TYR A 65 -12.96 20.57 1.86
C TYR A 65 -14.37 20.73 2.46
N TYR A 66 -14.78 19.83 3.33
CA TYR A 66 -16.07 19.90 4.03
C TYR A 66 -16.18 21.12 4.94
N SER A 67 -15.15 21.46 5.70
CA SER A 67 -15.16 22.66 6.52
C SER A 67 -15.24 23.91 5.66
N ALA A 68 -14.48 23.95 4.57
CA ALA A 68 -14.57 25.06 3.62
C ALA A 68 -15.98 25.17 3.02
N ALA A 69 -16.62 24.05 2.68
CA ALA A 69 -17.98 24.03 2.16
C ALA A 69 -19.03 24.45 3.21
N GLN A 70 -18.85 24.06 4.48
CA GLN A 70 -19.76 24.43 5.57
C GLN A 70 -19.72 25.92 5.90
N TYR A 71 -18.54 26.54 5.78
CA TYR A 71 -18.34 27.95 6.10
C TYR A 71 -18.44 28.87 4.87
N LEU A 72 -18.76 28.31 3.71
CA LEU A 72 -18.92 29.11 2.49
C LEU A 72 -20.11 30.08 2.62
N SER A 73 -19.85 31.37 2.50
CA SER A 73 -20.92 32.36 2.45
C SER A 73 -21.76 32.18 1.18
N PRO A 74 -23.11 32.24 1.26
CA PRO A 74 -23.97 32.18 0.08
C PRO A 74 -23.79 33.35 -0.91
N LEU A 75 -23.05 34.39 -0.50
CA LEU A 75 -22.75 35.54 -1.33
C LEU A 75 -21.49 35.33 -2.23
N ILE A 76 -20.75 34.21 -1.99
CA ILE A 76 -19.57 33.87 -2.78
C ILE A 76 -20.02 33.19 -4.08
N LYS A 77 -19.48 33.67 -5.19
CA LYS A 77 -19.74 33.06 -6.49
C LYS A 77 -19.06 31.65 -6.57
N PRO A 78 -19.63 30.70 -7.30
CA PRO A 78 -19.07 29.35 -7.40
C PRO A 78 -17.61 29.28 -7.88
N ASN A 79 -17.16 30.30 -8.65
CA ASN A 79 -15.80 30.35 -9.19
C ASN A 79 -14.83 31.19 -8.36
N ASP A 80 -15.28 31.81 -7.27
CA ASP A 80 -14.38 32.59 -6.42
C ASP A 80 -13.47 31.62 -5.63
N ASN A 81 -12.21 32.01 -5.52
CA ASN A 81 -11.20 31.16 -4.91
C ASN A 81 -11.07 31.34 -3.39
N TYR A 82 -11.71 32.40 -2.84
CA TYR A 82 -11.62 32.61 -1.40
C TYR A 82 -12.88 33.24 -0.81
N ASN A 83 -13.13 32.99 0.48
CA ASN A 83 -14.26 33.54 1.20
C ASN A 83 -13.79 34.68 2.14
N PRO A 84 -14.03 35.95 1.82
CA PRO A 84 -13.60 37.07 2.65
C PRO A 84 -14.44 37.28 3.91
N LEU A 85 -15.61 36.64 3.99
CA LEU A 85 -16.64 36.91 5.01
C LEU A 85 -16.61 35.92 6.18
N HIS A 86 -15.63 35.04 6.23
CA HIS A 86 -15.54 34.06 7.31
C HIS A 86 -14.86 34.64 8.56
N ASN A 87 -15.45 34.38 9.74
CA ASN A 87 -14.87 34.69 11.07
C ASN A 87 -14.20 36.06 11.19
N GLY A 88 -14.93 37.13 10.89
CA GLY A 88 -14.42 38.47 11.09
C GLY A 88 -13.33 38.88 10.11
N GLY A 89 -13.30 38.34 8.89
CA GLY A 89 -12.36 38.71 7.85
C GLY A 89 -11.18 37.77 7.67
N GLN A 90 -11.17 36.63 8.33
CA GLN A 90 -10.16 35.60 8.07
C GLN A 90 -10.30 35.06 6.65
N ARG A 91 -9.17 35.04 5.94
CA ARG A 91 -9.10 34.46 4.58
C ARG A 91 -9.12 32.95 4.68
N ILE A 92 -10.14 32.32 4.11
CA ILE A 92 -10.15 30.86 3.89
C ILE A 92 -10.35 30.55 2.43
N ASN A 93 -9.76 29.46 2.00
CA ASN A 93 -9.96 29.01 0.64
C ASN A 93 -11.38 28.46 0.46
N THR A 94 -11.96 28.71 -0.70
CA THR A 94 -13.19 28.03 -1.09
C THR A 94 -12.91 26.55 -1.41
N PRO A 95 -13.91 25.68 -1.41
CA PRO A 95 -13.76 24.29 -1.87
C PRO A 95 -13.15 24.21 -3.27
N ARG A 96 -13.49 25.13 -4.14
CA ARG A 96 -12.95 25.22 -5.51
C ARG A 96 -11.45 25.47 -5.52
N ALA A 97 -10.99 26.44 -4.72
CA ALA A 97 -9.56 26.75 -4.62
C ALA A 97 -8.74 25.55 -4.11
N LEU A 98 -9.29 24.78 -3.16
CA LEU A 98 -8.64 23.58 -2.65
C LEU A 98 -8.48 22.49 -3.72
N VAL A 99 -9.44 22.39 -4.62
CA VAL A 99 -9.38 21.42 -5.72
C VAL A 99 -8.41 21.88 -6.81
N ASP A 100 -8.46 23.13 -7.21
CA ASP A 100 -7.74 23.63 -8.38
C ASP A 100 -6.27 23.94 -8.10
N LEU A 101 -5.96 24.45 -6.90
CA LEU A 101 -4.63 24.98 -6.60
C LEU A 101 -3.73 23.97 -5.87
N ASP A 102 -4.29 23.08 -5.07
CA ASP A 102 -3.49 22.18 -4.27
C ASP A 102 -3.12 20.91 -5.05
N THR A 103 -1.87 20.50 -4.92
CA THR A 103 -1.40 19.21 -5.42
C THR A 103 -1.18 18.27 -4.25
N TYR A 104 -1.79 17.09 -4.29
CA TYR A 104 -1.59 16.06 -3.28
C TYR A 104 -1.88 14.67 -3.83
N TYR A 105 -0.88 13.81 -3.82
CA TYR A 105 -1.05 12.44 -4.23
C TYR A 105 -0.22 11.47 -3.38
N HIS A 106 -0.65 10.24 -3.36
CA HIS A 106 0.09 9.10 -2.83
C HIS A 106 0.35 8.08 -3.93
N ASP A 107 1.60 7.78 -4.12
CA ASP A 107 2.02 6.68 -4.96
C ASP A 107 2.56 5.55 -4.07
N ARG A 108 2.03 4.34 -4.26
CA ARG A 108 2.31 3.18 -3.40
C ARG A 108 2.60 1.96 -4.24
N HIS A 109 3.69 1.30 -3.90
CA HIS A 109 4.10 0.04 -4.51
C HIS A 109 4.19 -1.03 -3.44
N SER A 110 3.59 -2.17 -3.64
CA SER A 110 3.75 -3.32 -2.77
C SER A 110 4.09 -4.56 -3.57
N MET A 111 5.05 -5.32 -3.07
CA MET A 111 5.47 -6.60 -3.63
C MET A 111 5.41 -7.65 -2.54
N ASN A 112 4.95 -8.83 -2.92
CA ASN A 112 4.98 -9.99 -2.05
C ASN A 112 5.48 -11.18 -2.88
N HIS A 113 6.52 -11.83 -2.38
CA HIS A 113 7.12 -13.02 -2.99
C HIS A 113 7.18 -14.14 -1.95
N SER A 114 6.73 -15.31 -2.31
CA SER A 114 6.79 -16.49 -1.45
C SER A 114 7.31 -17.69 -2.24
N PHE A 115 8.33 -18.33 -1.73
CA PHE A 115 8.92 -19.55 -2.24
C PHE A 115 8.58 -20.68 -1.26
N VAL A 116 8.13 -21.78 -1.80
CA VAL A 116 7.75 -22.96 -1.03
C VAL A 116 8.54 -24.16 -1.55
N ALA A 117 9.19 -24.86 -0.66
CA ALA A 117 9.76 -26.18 -0.93
C ALA A 117 9.06 -27.22 -0.05
N ASP A 118 8.53 -28.26 -0.68
CA ASP A 118 7.89 -29.40 -0.01
C ASP A 118 8.67 -30.65 -0.40
N ILE A 119 9.30 -31.25 0.58
CA ILE A 119 10.33 -32.27 0.42
C ILE A 119 9.93 -33.52 1.19
N GLU A 120 9.86 -34.64 0.50
CA GLU A 120 9.66 -35.99 1.09
C GLU A 120 10.87 -36.86 0.74
N PRO A 121 12.02 -36.68 1.43
CA PRO A 121 13.26 -37.35 1.05
C PRO A 121 13.21 -38.86 1.29
N VAL A 122 12.45 -39.27 2.29
CA VAL A 122 12.15 -40.67 2.60
C VAL A 122 10.68 -40.80 3.01
N LYS A 123 10.14 -42.00 2.89
CA LYS A 123 8.73 -42.26 3.21
C LYS A 123 8.38 -41.79 4.62
N ASN A 124 7.27 -41.05 4.74
CA ASN A 124 6.72 -40.53 6.00
C ASN A 124 7.50 -39.33 6.62
N LEU A 125 8.59 -38.84 6.02
CA LEU A 125 9.30 -37.66 6.45
C LEU A 125 8.95 -36.49 5.51
N HIS A 126 8.22 -35.50 6.03
CA HIS A 126 7.82 -34.32 5.29
C HIS A 126 8.54 -33.09 5.83
N ILE A 127 9.22 -32.40 4.97
CA ILE A 127 9.89 -31.13 5.28
C ILE A 127 9.27 -30.06 4.39
N LYS A 128 8.64 -29.06 5.00
CA LYS A 128 8.10 -27.93 4.27
C LYS A 128 8.81 -26.65 4.70
N SER A 129 9.41 -25.98 3.75
CA SER A 129 10.05 -24.69 3.97
C SER A 129 9.33 -23.61 3.15
N VAL A 130 9.00 -22.49 3.79
CA VAL A 130 8.39 -21.33 3.18
C VAL A 130 9.30 -20.14 3.45
N PHE A 131 9.74 -19.47 2.41
CA PHE A 131 10.47 -18.23 2.49
C PHE A 131 9.62 -17.13 1.84
N SER A 132 9.39 -16.03 2.56
CA SER A 132 8.60 -14.90 2.07
C SER A 132 9.35 -13.59 2.20
N TYR A 133 9.19 -12.76 1.19
CA TYR A 133 9.68 -11.39 1.15
C TYR A 133 8.53 -10.45 0.83
N TYR A 134 8.38 -9.42 1.65
CA TYR A 134 7.44 -8.32 1.44
C TYR A 134 8.17 -7.00 1.36
N MET A 135 7.76 -6.15 0.42
CA MET A 135 8.23 -4.78 0.29
C MET A 135 7.04 -3.85 0.06
N TYR A 136 7.06 -2.73 0.74
CA TYR A 136 6.10 -1.64 0.56
C TYR A 136 6.83 -0.32 0.48
N ASN A 137 6.60 0.42 -0.60
CA ASN A 137 7.10 1.76 -0.80
C ASN A 137 5.92 2.72 -0.90
N ARG A 138 6.05 3.86 -0.24
CA ARG A 138 5.09 4.94 -0.29
C ARG A 138 5.80 6.24 -0.59
N HIS A 139 5.32 6.95 -1.60
CA HIS A 139 5.70 8.30 -1.93
C HIS A 139 4.49 9.20 -1.74
N THR A 140 4.65 10.27 -0.97
CA THR A 140 3.64 11.29 -0.76
C THR A 140 4.20 12.60 -1.20
N PHE A 141 3.47 13.29 -2.03
CA PHE A 141 3.80 14.66 -2.42
C PHE A 141 2.62 15.58 -2.14
N ARG A 142 2.92 16.74 -1.60
CA ARG A 142 1.96 17.80 -1.32
C ARG A 142 2.59 19.13 -1.68
N TYR A 143 1.84 19.94 -2.40
CA TYR A 143 2.24 21.30 -2.71
C TYR A 143 1.06 22.25 -2.59
N TYR A 144 1.28 23.32 -1.86
CA TYR A 144 0.37 24.44 -1.71
C TYR A 144 1.02 25.69 -2.30
N PRO A 145 0.52 26.25 -3.40
CA PRO A 145 1.15 27.42 -4.01
C PRO A 145 1.00 28.67 -3.12
N GLY A 146 1.98 29.53 -3.16
CA GLY A 146 1.96 30.82 -2.46
C GLY A 146 0.84 31.76 -2.92
N THR A 147 0.33 31.53 -4.13
CA THR A 147 -0.83 32.23 -4.70
C THR A 147 -2.18 31.79 -4.10
N ARG A 148 -2.16 30.87 -3.14
CA ARG A 148 -3.35 30.39 -2.46
C ARG A 148 -4.04 31.56 -1.74
N PRO A 149 -5.35 31.83 -1.96
CA PRO A 149 -5.99 33.06 -1.49
C PRO A 149 -5.99 33.25 0.03
N ALA A 150 -5.92 32.17 0.80
CA ALA A 150 -5.85 32.24 2.26
C ALA A 150 -4.46 32.58 2.81
N LYS A 151 -3.43 32.57 1.96
CA LYS A 151 -2.07 32.99 2.34
C LYS A 151 -1.91 34.49 2.17
N THR A 152 -1.07 35.11 3.00
CA THR A 152 -0.65 36.49 2.81
C THR A 152 0.37 36.57 1.67
N GLU A 153 0.45 37.68 0.98
CA GLU A 153 1.37 37.91 -0.15
C GLU A 153 2.84 37.63 0.18
N ALA A 154 3.21 37.71 1.46
CA ALA A 154 4.59 37.45 1.92
C ALA A 154 4.91 35.97 2.14
N GLN A 155 3.93 35.05 2.01
CA GLN A 155 4.14 33.62 2.23
C GLN A 155 4.39 32.89 0.91
N GLY A 156 5.56 32.26 0.81
CA GLY A 156 5.89 31.36 -0.30
C GLY A 156 4.95 30.14 -0.38
N GLY A 157 5.18 29.28 -1.35
CA GLY A 157 4.46 28.00 -1.46
C GLY A 157 4.98 26.99 -0.43
N ASP A 158 4.12 26.12 0.09
CA ASP A 158 4.54 25.01 0.96
C ASP A 158 4.67 23.74 0.13
N ALA A 159 5.84 23.14 0.14
CA ALA A 159 6.10 21.83 -0.43
C ALA A 159 6.38 20.81 0.68
N TYR A 160 5.83 19.62 0.54
CA TYR A 160 6.10 18.49 1.43
C TYR A 160 6.25 17.22 0.62
N ARG A 161 7.35 16.50 0.87
CA ARG A 161 7.62 15.19 0.32
C ARG A 161 7.90 14.22 1.45
N TYR A 162 7.24 13.07 1.40
CA TYR A 162 7.45 11.98 2.34
C TYR A 162 7.65 10.69 1.56
N GLU A 163 8.69 9.96 1.92
CA GLU A 163 8.98 8.64 1.39
C GLU A 163 9.16 7.65 2.53
N SER A 164 8.55 6.49 2.39
CA SER A 164 8.78 5.38 3.31
C SER A 164 8.96 4.08 2.55
N LYS A 165 9.84 3.25 3.08
CA LYS A 165 10.10 1.90 2.61
C LYS A 165 10.03 0.95 3.78
N GLU A 166 9.21 -0.07 3.65
CA GLU A 166 9.08 -1.16 4.60
C GLU A 166 9.47 -2.46 3.91
N GLN A 167 10.23 -3.31 4.59
CA GLN A 167 10.65 -4.61 4.09
C GLN A 167 10.53 -5.63 5.19
N SER A 168 10.06 -6.81 4.85
CA SER A 168 10.10 -7.94 5.78
C SER A 168 10.53 -9.23 5.08
N PHE A 169 11.25 -10.05 5.81
CA PHE A 169 11.60 -11.40 5.46
C PHE A 169 11.03 -12.34 6.50
N SER A 170 10.44 -13.42 6.04
CA SER A 170 10.05 -14.52 6.91
C SER A 170 10.54 -15.84 6.33
N SER A 171 10.98 -16.74 7.20
CA SER A 171 11.34 -18.10 6.88
C SER A 171 10.68 -19.02 7.89
N GLU A 172 9.93 -19.98 7.40
CA GLU A 172 9.26 -20.98 8.22
C GLU A 172 9.61 -22.36 7.68
N THR A 173 10.13 -23.22 8.53
CA THR A 173 10.43 -24.60 8.17
C THR A 173 9.79 -25.53 9.18
N THR A 174 9.02 -26.49 8.68
CA THR A 174 8.38 -27.53 9.48
C THR A 174 8.89 -28.89 9.03
N VAL A 175 9.12 -29.78 9.99
CA VAL A 175 9.53 -31.19 9.79
C VAL A 175 8.54 -32.06 10.48
N GLY A 176 7.86 -32.89 9.74
CA GLY A 176 6.90 -33.88 10.23
C GLY A 176 7.36 -35.30 9.92
N TYR A 177 7.28 -36.19 10.90
CA TYR A 177 7.54 -37.61 10.71
C TYR A 177 6.40 -38.45 11.26
N LYS A 178 5.88 -39.35 10.41
CA LYS A 178 4.80 -40.29 10.76
C LYS A 178 5.33 -41.69 10.84
N TRP A 179 5.25 -42.26 12.00
CA TRP A 179 5.62 -43.63 12.21
C TRP A 179 4.41 -44.50 12.59
N LYS A 180 4.32 -45.68 11.99
CA LYS A 180 3.28 -46.66 12.30
C LYS A 180 3.89 -48.02 12.47
N SER A 181 3.65 -48.63 13.65
CA SER A 181 4.08 -49.99 13.97
C SER A 181 3.15 -51.01 13.33
N LYS A 182 3.67 -52.21 13.11
CA LYS A 182 2.86 -53.40 12.72
C LYS A 182 1.83 -53.81 13.78
N SER A 183 2.08 -53.48 15.04
CA SER A 183 1.19 -53.74 16.19
C SER A 183 0.08 -52.69 16.37
N GLY A 184 -0.08 -51.77 15.44
CA GLY A 184 -1.16 -50.76 15.45
C GLY A 184 -0.83 -49.44 16.13
N HIS A 185 0.33 -49.28 16.76
CA HIS A 185 0.75 -48.00 17.33
C HIS A 185 1.15 -47.02 16.23
N ALA A 186 0.70 -45.76 16.36
CA ALA A 186 1.07 -44.67 15.46
C ALA A 186 1.61 -43.48 16.26
N ILE A 187 2.70 -42.90 15.80
CA ILE A 187 3.30 -41.68 16.34
C ILE A 187 3.43 -40.69 15.21
N ASP A 188 2.96 -39.47 15.44
CA ASP A 188 3.10 -38.34 14.54
C ASP A 188 3.85 -37.22 15.28
N VAL A 189 5.02 -36.86 14.80
CA VAL A 189 5.88 -35.85 15.40
C VAL A 189 6.00 -34.68 14.42
N LEU A 190 5.74 -33.48 14.91
CA LEU A 190 5.91 -32.25 14.15
C LEU A 190 6.82 -31.29 14.94
N GLY A 191 7.87 -30.81 14.28
CA GLY A 191 8.74 -29.75 14.78
C GLY A 191 8.83 -28.63 13.77
N GLY A 192 9.15 -27.43 14.22
CA GLY A 192 9.29 -26.30 13.32
C GLY A 192 10.19 -25.20 13.86
N PHE A 193 10.66 -24.40 12.92
CA PHE A 193 11.45 -23.21 13.18
C PHE A 193 10.91 -22.06 12.33
N SER A 194 10.84 -20.87 12.91
CA SER A 194 10.49 -19.66 12.19
C SER A 194 11.48 -18.53 12.52
N ALA A 195 11.79 -17.72 11.51
CA ALA A 195 12.55 -16.51 11.63
C ALA A 195 11.85 -15.38 10.90
N TYR A 196 11.86 -14.19 11.50
CA TYR A 196 11.26 -13.00 10.94
C TYR A 196 12.18 -11.80 11.12
N SER A 197 12.29 -10.97 10.09
CA SER A 197 13.00 -9.69 10.12
C SER A 197 12.14 -8.62 9.48
N PHE A 198 12.09 -7.46 10.11
CA PHE A 198 11.39 -6.29 9.60
C PHE A 198 12.30 -5.08 9.66
N GLY A 199 12.28 -4.27 8.61
CA GLY A 199 12.97 -2.99 8.53
C GLY A 199 12.05 -1.92 7.93
N SER A 200 12.10 -0.73 8.49
CA SER A 200 11.38 0.44 7.99
C SER A 200 12.31 1.64 7.95
N HIS A 201 12.26 2.37 6.85
CA HIS A 201 12.98 3.62 6.66
C HIS A 201 11.99 4.66 6.14
N ALA A 202 12.05 5.86 6.70
CA ALA A 202 11.25 6.97 6.22
C ALA A 202 12.04 8.27 6.31
N PHE A 203 11.79 9.17 5.36
CA PHE A 203 12.27 10.54 5.44
C PHE A 203 11.21 11.51 4.94
N SER A 204 11.27 12.75 5.42
CA SER A 204 10.40 13.82 4.97
C SER A 204 11.21 15.08 4.71
N LEU A 205 10.81 15.83 3.71
CA LEU A 205 11.30 17.16 3.38
C LEU A 205 10.14 18.12 3.35
N SER A 206 10.33 19.31 3.93
CA SER A 206 9.38 20.40 3.84
C SER A 206 10.13 21.68 3.53
N GLY A 207 9.51 22.55 2.73
CA GLY A 207 10.04 23.86 2.37
C GLY A 207 8.91 24.84 2.12
N SER A 208 9.17 26.10 2.37
CA SER A 208 8.27 27.24 2.14
C SER A 208 9.00 28.36 1.43
#